data_7657e778550d08b28d68954c9cf7422a
#
_entry.id   7657e778550d08b28d68954c9cf7422a
#
_cell.length_a   1.000
_cell.length_b   1.000
_cell.length_c   1.000
_cell.angle_alpha   90.00
_cell.angle_beta   90.00
_cell.angle_gamma   90.00
#
_symmetry.space_group_name_H-M   'P 1'
#
loop_
_entity.id
_entity.type
_entity.pdbx_description
1 polymer ?
#
loop_
_entity_poly.entity_id
_entity_poly.type
_entity_poly.pdbx_seq_one_letter_code
_entity_poly.pdbx_strand_id
1 'polypeptide(L)'
;MMKTLSFISLSLSLSLVAIANPNWPTQRGPHFNGTAGEGMKLPAKFSPTENVVWKAQVPGSSAATPVVWGDYVFVTAADHEKKELHAICLDASTGKLRWSKVVSKGRVHLDDRSDFASPSPVTDGKRVAFFFGTGDLIVFSMDGKEEWRKNLIPEGGKYFAFQWTFSTSPILSGDNLIMQILQRDVPFHYGGMSRGPEGATKIPSYLVAFDFATGKQSWKADRPGDAVAESLEAFTSPVLSRTADDGGDLQLLVAGGDALTGHDPTNGKELWRWGTWNPTKIGHWRLVPSPVAGSGVALACAPKKSPVYAVDMKTGKLLWKSEDPEVSSDVCTPLYHDGHFYVLNGEYKDKRISCIEPMSGKVL
;
A
#
# COMPACT_ATOMS: atom_id res chain seq x y z
N MET A 1 13.75 -18.75 -73.27
CA MET A 1 13.60 -17.46 -72.59
C MET A 1 12.70 -17.65 -71.42
N MET A 2 13.24 -17.96 -70.23
CA MET A 2 12.49 -18.08 -68.97
C MET A 2 12.55 -16.73 -68.26
N LYS A 3 11.38 -16.14 -68.00
CA LYS A 3 11.26 -14.91 -67.21
C LYS A 3 11.15 -15.29 -65.72
N THR A 4 12.17 -14.92 -64.95
CA THR A 4 12.18 -15.04 -63.47
C THR A 4 11.34 -13.92 -62.88
N LEU A 5 10.23 -14.27 -62.17
CA LEU A 5 9.46 -13.33 -61.36
C LEU A 5 10.11 -13.24 -59.97
N SER A 6 10.65 -12.07 -59.63
CA SER A 6 11.09 -11.74 -58.26
C SER A 6 9.87 -11.29 -57.43
N PHE A 7 9.56 -12.05 -56.39
CA PHE A 7 8.60 -11.62 -55.33
C PHE A 7 9.33 -10.75 -54.33
N ILE A 8 8.93 -9.48 -54.23
CA ILE A 8 9.35 -8.59 -53.16
C ILE A 8 8.39 -8.84 -51.96
N SER A 9 8.90 -9.47 -50.91
CA SER A 9 8.19 -9.64 -49.65
C SER A 9 8.27 -8.33 -48.86
N LEU A 10 7.14 -7.63 -48.73
CA LEU A 10 7.01 -6.44 -47.89
C LEU A 10 6.67 -6.91 -46.46
N SER A 11 7.67 -6.96 -45.57
CA SER A 11 7.44 -7.23 -44.17
C SER A 11 6.88 -5.96 -43.47
N LEU A 12 5.60 -6.00 -43.17
CA LEU A 12 4.92 -4.98 -42.34
C LEU A 12 5.32 -5.22 -40.89
N SER A 13 6.27 -4.46 -40.37
CA SER A 13 6.55 -4.44 -38.94
C SER A 13 5.43 -3.66 -38.23
N LEU A 14 4.48 -4.37 -37.62
CA LEU A 14 3.55 -3.78 -36.66
C LEU A 14 4.35 -3.39 -35.41
N SER A 15 4.63 -2.10 -35.28
CA SER A 15 5.08 -1.54 -34.01
C SER A 15 3.89 -1.62 -33.04
N LEU A 16 3.95 -2.53 -32.07
CA LEU A 16 3.05 -2.47 -30.92
C LEU A 16 3.33 -1.14 -30.19
N VAL A 17 2.48 -0.15 -30.41
CA VAL A 17 2.41 1.01 -29.54
C VAL A 17 1.91 0.48 -28.20
N ALA A 18 2.76 0.42 -27.19
CA ALA A 18 2.35 0.15 -25.83
C ALA A 18 1.33 1.22 -25.44
N ILE A 19 0.06 0.84 -25.34
CA ILE A 19 -0.99 1.75 -24.86
C ILE A 19 -0.68 1.92 -23.37
N ALA A 20 -0.31 3.14 -22.97
CA ALA A 20 -0.12 3.49 -21.57
C ALA A 20 -1.38 3.07 -20.78
N ASN A 21 -1.21 2.29 -19.72
CA ASN A 21 -2.33 1.91 -18.87
C ASN A 21 -2.67 3.08 -17.93
N PRO A 22 -3.75 3.82 -18.15
CA PRO A 22 -4.11 4.99 -17.36
C PRO A 22 -4.64 4.63 -15.96
N ASN A 23 -4.76 3.34 -15.64
CA ASN A 23 -5.31 2.86 -14.39
C ASN A 23 -4.32 3.04 -13.23
N TRP A 24 -4.85 3.37 -12.07
CA TRP A 24 -4.15 3.44 -10.79
C TRP A 24 -4.89 2.56 -9.78
N PRO A 25 -4.74 1.21 -9.84
CA PRO A 25 -5.63 0.26 -9.20
C PRO A 25 -5.45 0.09 -7.69
N THR A 26 -4.35 0.60 -7.12
CA THR A 26 -4.00 0.47 -5.71
C THR A 26 -3.35 1.75 -5.17
N GLN A 27 -3.11 1.83 -3.86
CA GLN A 27 -2.43 2.95 -3.19
C GLN A 27 -1.11 3.36 -3.89
N ARG A 28 -0.32 2.39 -4.37
CA ARG A 28 1.02 2.62 -4.95
C ARG A 28 1.03 2.48 -6.47
N GLY A 29 -0.13 2.50 -7.11
CA GLY A 29 -0.27 2.37 -8.56
C GLY A 29 -0.09 0.95 -9.07
N PRO A 30 -0.03 0.78 -10.41
CA PRO A 30 -0.05 -0.54 -11.03
C PRO A 30 1.17 -1.42 -10.73
N HIS A 31 2.28 -0.80 -10.34
CA HIS A 31 3.56 -1.48 -10.07
C HIS A 31 3.96 -1.48 -8.60
N PHE A 32 3.12 -1.03 -7.68
CA PHE A 32 3.38 -0.91 -6.23
C PHE A 32 4.61 -0.07 -5.86
N ASN A 33 5.18 0.66 -6.78
CA ASN A 33 6.41 1.44 -6.62
C ASN A 33 6.17 2.97 -6.61
N GLY A 34 4.91 3.40 -6.77
CA GLY A 34 4.50 4.81 -6.77
C GLY A 34 4.70 5.52 -8.12
N THR A 35 4.92 4.78 -9.21
CA THR A 35 5.10 5.37 -10.54
C THR A 35 3.93 5.06 -11.46
N ALA A 36 3.64 5.97 -12.38
CA ALA A 36 2.70 5.75 -13.47
C ALA A 36 3.31 4.81 -14.51
N GLY A 37 2.47 4.17 -15.32
CA GLY A 37 2.92 3.35 -16.44
C GLY A 37 3.77 4.14 -17.44
N GLU A 38 4.63 3.42 -18.18
CA GLU A 38 5.46 4.03 -19.23
C GLU A 38 4.61 4.77 -20.28
N GLY A 39 5.17 5.84 -20.84
CA GLY A 39 4.50 6.64 -21.88
C GLY A 39 3.42 7.60 -21.38
N MET A 40 3.15 7.68 -20.07
CA MET A 40 2.22 8.64 -19.49
C MET A 40 2.81 10.05 -19.55
N LYS A 41 2.10 10.96 -20.22
CA LYS A 41 2.44 12.39 -20.25
C LYS A 41 1.86 13.05 -18.99
N LEU A 42 2.68 13.19 -17.96
CA LEU A 42 2.30 13.89 -16.75
C LEU A 42 2.61 15.40 -16.88
N PRO A 43 1.76 16.29 -16.34
CA PRO A 43 2.04 17.72 -16.34
C PRO A 43 3.24 18.02 -15.43
N ALA A 44 4.24 18.71 -15.98
CA ALA A 44 5.40 19.17 -15.20
C ALA A 44 5.05 20.33 -14.24
N LYS A 45 3.94 21.02 -14.50
CA LYS A 45 3.41 22.10 -13.67
C LYS A 45 1.92 21.92 -13.48
N PHE A 46 1.44 22.15 -12.28
CA PHE A 46 0.01 22.25 -12.01
C PHE A 46 -0.25 23.19 -10.83
N SER A 47 -1.42 23.81 -10.82
CA SER A 47 -1.88 24.70 -9.75
C SER A 47 -3.39 24.56 -9.62
N PRO A 48 -4.05 25.21 -8.66
CA PRO A 48 -5.51 25.19 -8.57
C PRO A 48 -6.26 25.62 -9.83
N THR A 49 -5.59 26.29 -10.77
CA THR A 49 -6.16 26.84 -12.03
C THR A 49 -5.44 26.38 -13.28
N GLU A 50 -4.37 25.59 -13.17
CA GLU A 50 -3.57 25.11 -14.28
C GLU A 50 -3.46 23.57 -14.25
N ASN A 51 -3.75 22.93 -15.37
CA ASN A 51 -3.72 21.47 -15.53
C ASN A 51 -4.61 20.68 -14.53
N VAL A 52 -5.68 21.32 -14.02
CA VAL A 52 -6.74 20.70 -13.22
C VAL A 52 -8.00 20.64 -14.07
N VAL A 53 -8.45 19.42 -14.41
CA VAL A 53 -9.63 19.20 -15.24
C VAL A 53 -10.92 19.46 -14.44
N TRP A 54 -10.97 18.97 -13.20
CA TRP A 54 -12.11 19.15 -12.31
C TRP A 54 -11.70 19.09 -10.84
N LYS A 55 -12.59 19.55 -9.97
CA LYS A 55 -12.53 19.40 -8.51
C LYS A 55 -13.86 18.85 -8.04
N ALA A 56 -13.84 17.85 -7.17
CA ALA A 56 -15.02 17.28 -6.57
C ALA A 56 -15.02 17.49 -5.05
N GLN A 57 -16.16 17.86 -4.50
CA GLN A 57 -16.38 17.93 -3.06
C GLN A 57 -16.83 16.55 -2.58
N VAL A 58 -16.15 16.01 -1.58
CA VAL A 58 -16.53 14.77 -0.87
C VAL A 58 -16.92 15.10 0.57
N PRO A 59 -17.74 14.28 1.24
CA PRO A 59 -18.08 14.50 2.64
C PRO A 59 -16.86 14.26 3.53
N GLY A 60 -16.43 15.31 4.23
CA GLY A 60 -15.34 15.22 5.23
C GLY A 60 -13.94 15.08 4.65
N SER A 61 -13.11 14.25 5.28
CA SER A 61 -11.68 14.10 4.99
C SER A 61 -11.28 12.67 4.66
N SER A 62 -10.10 12.50 4.06
CA SER A 62 -9.45 11.21 3.86
C SER A 62 -7.96 11.41 3.61
N ALA A 63 -7.13 10.50 4.14
CA ALA A 63 -5.71 10.37 3.80
C ALA A 63 -5.46 9.30 2.73
N ALA A 64 -6.51 8.67 2.19
CA ALA A 64 -6.41 7.63 1.19
C ALA A 64 -5.96 8.17 -0.17
N THR A 65 -5.17 7.37 -0.89
CA THR A 65 -4.89 7.61 -2.31
C THR A 65 -6.14 7.27 -3.13
N PRO A 66 -6.64 8.18 -3.99
CA PRO A 66 -7.67 7.85 -4.96
C PRO A 66 -7.22 6.72 -5.89
N VAL A 67 -8.13 5.79 -6.17
CA VAL A 67 -7.89 4.65 -7.07
C VAL A 67 -8.68 4.87 -8.36
N VAL A 68 -8.04 4.63 -9.51
CA VAL A 68 -8.60 4.92 -10.83
C VAL A 68 -8.62 3.66 -11.68
N TRP A 69 -9.78 3.40 -12.31
CA TRP A 69 -9.92 2.35 -13.32
C TRP A 69 -10.91 2.77 -14.40
N GLY A 70 -10.40 2.98 -15.62
CA GLY A 70 -11.22 3.50 -16.72
C GLY A 70 -11.90 4.81 -16.33
N ASP A 71 -13.23 4.82 -16.42
CA ASP A 71 -14.05 6.00 -16.10
C ASP A 71 -14.41 6.13 -14.61
N TYR A 72 -13.79 5.36 -13.72
CA TYR A 72 -14.12 5.33 -12.29
C TYR A 72 -12.97 5.85 -11.44
N VAL A 73 -13.29 6.71 -10.48
CA VAL A 73 -12.38 7.13 -9.40
C VAL A 73 -13.01 6.75 -8.08
N PHE A 74 -12.31 5.95 -7.30
CA PHE A 74 -12.76 5.49 -5.98
C PHE A 74 -12.00 6.20 -4.87
N VAL A 75 -12.74 6.70 -3.89
CA VAL A 75 -12.19 7.37 -2.70
C VAL A 75 -12.97 6.97 -1.46
N THR A 76 -12.32 7.03 -0.32
CA THR A 76 -12.94 6.95 1.01
C THR A 76 -13.17 8.34 1.56
N ALA A 77 -14.10 8.52 2.49
CA ALA A 77 -14.24 9.77 3.23
C ALA A 77 -14.79 9.53 4.65
N ALA A 78 -14.38 10.38 5.58
CA ALA A 78 -14.88 10.44 6.95
C ALA A 78 -15.65 11.75 7.16
N ASP A 79 -16.98 11.66 7.25
CA ASP A 79 -17.85 12.79 7.60
C ASP A 79 -17.85 12.94 9.12
N HIS A 80 -17.09 13.91 9.63
CA HIS A 80 -16.95 14.14 11.06
C HIS A 80 -18.21 14.72 11.70
N GLU A 81 -19.04 15.45 10.94
CA GLU A 81 -20.29 16.04 11.44
C GLU A 81 -21.35 14.98 11.62
N LYS A 82 -21.57 14.16 10.57
CA LYS A 82 -22.56 13.07 10.61
C LYS A 82 -22.03 11.82 11.29
N LYS A 83 -20.73 11.76 11.55
CA LYS A 83 -20.03 10.56 12.09
C LYS A 83 -20.25 9.34 11.20
N GLU A 84 -20.03 9.51 9.91
CA GLU A 84 -20.21 8.48 8.88
C GLU A 84 -18.92 8.23 8.11
N LEU A 85 -18.68 6.97 7.75
CA LEU A 85 -17.62 6.56 6.84
C LEU A 85 -18.24 6.21 5.49
N HIS A 86 -17.66 6.73 4.41
CA HIS A 86 -18.20 6.63 3.07
C HIS A 86 -17.24 5.93 2.10
N ALA A 87 -17.76 4.99 1.31
CA ALA A 87 -17.18 4.52 0.07
C ALA A 87 -17.81 5.31 -1.08
N ILE A 88 -16.98 5.90 -1.95
CA ILE A 88 -17.42 6.86 -2.95
C ILE A 88 -16.83 6.50 -4.31
N CYS A 89 -17.63 6.62 -5.36
CA CYS A 89 -17.20 6.54 -6.74
C CYS A 89 -17.57 7.83 -7.49
N LEU A 90 -16.57 8.38 -8.17
CA LEU A 90 -16.71 9.55 -9.03
C LEU A 90 -16.46 9.17 -10.49
N ASP A 91 -16.98 9.93 -11.40
CA ASP A 91 -16.67 9.85 -12.83
C ASP A 91 -15.29 10.46 -13.10
N ALA A 92 -14.39 9.72 -13.74
CA ALA A 92 -13.01 10.15 -13.95
C ALA A 92 -12.87 11.37 -14.88
N SER A 93 -13.80 11.54 -15.83
CA SER A 93 -13.75 12.64 -16.80
C SER A 93 -14.33 13.94 -16.27
N THR A 94 -15.31 13.86 -15.36
CA THR A 94 -16.11 15.03 -14.92
C THR A 94 -16.03 15.30 -13.43
N GLY A 95 -15.54 14.37 -12.61
CA GLY A 95 -15.58 14.44 -11.15
C GLY A 95 -16.99 14.32 -10.55
N LYS A 96 -18.03 14.03 -11.33
CA LYS A 96 -19.40 13.90 -10.84
C LYS A 96 -19.56 12.62 -10.01
N LEU A 97 -20.38 12.70 -8.98
CA LEU A 97 -20.71 11.56 -8.14
C LEU A 97 -21.47 10.50 -8.96
N ARG A 98 -20.93 9.28 -9.04
CA ARG A 98 -21.62 8.10 -9.57
C ARG A 98 -22.42 7.40 -8.48
N TRP A 99 -21.78 7.14 -7.35
CA TRP A 99 -22.45 6.61 -6.15
C TRP A 99 -21.65 6.90 -4.87
N SER A 100 -22.38 6.92 -3.74
CA SER A 100 -21.81 7.01 -2.40
C SER A 100 -22.57 6.06 -1.47
N LYS A 101 -21.83 5.32 -0.63
CA LYS A 101 -22.37 4.37 0.33
C LYS A 101 -21.85 4.69 1.73
N VAL A 102 -22.77 4.86 2.69
CA VAL A 102 -22.42 4.89 4.11
C VAL A 102 -22.06 3.46 4.52
N VAL A 103 -20.82 3.26 4.94
CA VAL A 103 -20.29 1.95 5.34
C VAL A 103 -20.46 1.73 6.84
N SER A 104 -20.19 2.74 7.64
CA SER A 104 -20.23 2.68 9.09
C SER A 104 -20.67 4.01 9.68
N LYS A 105 -21.27 3.96 10.86
CA LYS A 105 -21.68 5.14 11.65
C LYS A 105 -21.09 5.09 13.05
N GLY A 106 -20.85 6.23 13.63
CA GLY A 106 -20.31 6.39 14.96
C GLY A 106 -18.96 7.12 14.96
N ARG A 107 -17.95 6.60 15.66
CA ARG A 107 -16.64 7.23 15.70
C ARG A 107 -15.93 7.08 14.35
N VAL A 108 -15.39 8.17 13.81
CA VAL A 108 -14.72 8.20 12.51
C VAL A 108 -13.22 8.41 12.59
N HIS A 109 -12.69 8.70 13.78
CA HIS A 109 -11.24 8.84 14.03
C HIS A 109 -10.89 8.47 15.49
N LEU A 110 -9.62 8.25 15.76
CA LEU A 110 -9.08 8.02 17.11
C LEU A 110 -8.14 9.15 17.55
N ASP A 111 -7.59 9.92 16.62
CA ASP A 111 -6.71 11.06 16.83
C ASP A 111 -6.92 12.10 15.70
N ASP A 112 -6.40 13.30 15.88
CA ASP A 112 -6.61 14.42 14.94
C ASP A 112 -5.73 14.38 13.69
N ARG A 113 -4.83 13.39 13.56
CA ARG A 113 -3.88 13.27 12.43
C ARG A 113 -4.39 12.39 11.31
N SER A 114 -5.31 11.47 11.61
CA SER A 114 -5.88 10.54 10.64
C SER A 114 -7.29 10.12 11.03
N ASP A 115 -8.03 9.60 10.08
CA ASP A 115 -9.36 9.07 10.27
C ASP A 115 -9.47 7.60 9.82
N PHE A 116 -10.58 6.96 10.11
CA PHE A 116 -10.82 5.58 9.72
C PHE A 116 -10.98 5.37 8.22
N ALA A 117 -11.10 6.46 7.43
CA ALA A 117 -11.12 6.43 5.97
C ALA A 117 -9.70 6.53 5.33
N SER A 118 -8.64 6.46 6.14
CA SER A 118 -7.25 6.55 5.66
C SER A 118 -6.78 5.39 4.75
N PRO A 119 -7.26 4.12 4.89
CA PRO A 119 -6.91 3.07 3.94
C PRO A 119 -7.42 3.38 2.54
N SER A 120 -6.56 3.14 1.54
CA SER A 120 -6.89 3.34 0.13
C SER A 120 -7.67 2.16 -0.43
N PRO A 121 -8.61 2.37 -1.37
CA PRO A 121 -9.29 1.29 -2.07
C PRO A 121 -8.35 0.45 -2.94
N VAL A 122 -8.87 -0.67 -3.45
CA VAL A 122 -8.19 -1.48 -4.49
C VAL A 122 -9.22 -2.06 -5.46
N THR A 123 -8.87 -2.16 -6.74
CA THR A 123 -9.79 -2.65 -7.78
C THR A 123 -9.09 -3.52 -8.82
N ASP A 124 -9.83 -4.50 -9.38
CA ASP A 124 -9.47 -5.30 -10.56
C ASP A 124 -10.20 -4.86 -11.84
N GLY A 125 -11.01 -3.78 -11.74
CA GLY A 125 -11.86 -3.29 -12.82
C GLY A 125 -13.21 -4.01 -12.96
N LYS A 126 -13.48 -5.03 -12.14
CA LYS A 126 -14.79 -5.69 -12.01
C LYS A 126 -15.42 -5.38 -10.66
N ARG A 127 -14.58 -5.29 -9.62
CA ARG A 127 -14.93 -5.03 -8.22
C ARG A 127 -14.01 -3.98 -7.64
N VAL A 128 -14.44 -3.37 -6.56
CA VAL A 128 -13.64 -2.47 -5.74
C VAL A 128 -13.79 -2.84 -4.27
N ALA A 129 -12.67 -3.01 -3.57
CA ALA A 129 -12.64 -3.19 -2.12
C ALA A 129 -12.34 -1.87 -1.43
N PHE A 130 -13.04 -1.63 -0.33
CA PHE A 130 -12.79 -0.56 0.64
C PHE A 130 -12.51 -1.17 1.98
N PHE A 131 -11.50 -0.66 2.65
CA PHE A 131 -11.22 -1.01 4.03
C PHE A 131 -11.23 0.25 4.89
N PHE A 132 -11.71 0.14 6.12
CA PHE A 132 -11.78 1.23 7.08
C PHE A 132 -11.11 0.84 8.40
N GLY A 133 -10.54 1.81 9.09
CA GLY A 133 -9.90 1.58 10.39
C GLY A 133 -10.82 1.03 11.48
N THR A 134 -12.13 0.99 11.24
CA THR A 134 -13.14 0.27 12.02
C THR A 134 -13.11 -1.25 11.84
N GLY A 135 -12.22 -1.75 10.96
CA GLY A 135 -12.14 -3.17 10.60
C GLY A 135 -13.10 -3.59 9.47
N ASP A 136 -13.96 -2.71 9.00
CA ASP A 136 -14.90 -3.01 7.92
C ASP A 136 -14.17 -3.13 6.58
N LEU A 137 -14.22 -4.32 6.00
CA LEU A 137 -13.77 -4.66 4.65
C LEU A 137 -15.00 -4.96 3.80
N ILE A 138 -15.25 -4.14 2.79
CA ILE A 138 -16.43 -4.25 1.94
C ILE A 138 -16.01 -4.28 0.48
N VAL A 139 -16.63 -5.16 -0.29
CA VAL A 139 -16.45 -5.24 -1.74
C VAL A 139 -17.75 -4.89 -2.43
N PHE A 140 -17.63 -3.98 -3.39
CA PHE A 140 -18.73 -3.58 -4.28
C PHE A 140 -18.39 -3.94 -5.73
N SER A 141 -19.42 -4.16 -6.54
CA SER A 141 -19.31 -4.08 -7.99
C SER A 141 -18.99 -2.62 -8.41
N MET A 142 -18.55 -2.41 -9.65
CA MET A 142 -18.19 -1.05 -10.13
C MET A 142 -19.37 -0.07 -10.09
N ASP A 143 -20.60 -0.55 -10.16
CA ASP A 143 -21.85 0.23 -10.06
C ASP A 143 -22.34 0.45 -8.62
N GLY A 144 -21.59 -0.01 -7.61
CA GLY A 144 -21.85 0.25 -6.19
C GLY A 144 -22.85 -0.70 -5.54
N LYS A 145 -23.07 -1.89 -6.11
CA LYS A 145 -23.81 -2.96 -5.42
C LYS A 145 -22.85 -3.69 -4.47
N GLU A 146 -23.19 -3.79 -3.19
CA GLU A 146 -22.41 -4.58 -2.23
C GLU A 146 -22.47 -6.06 -2.60
N GLU A 147 -21.31 -6.69 -2.78
CA GLU A 147 -21.17 -8.11 -3.06
C GLU A 147 -20.93 -8.91 -1.79
N TRP A 148 -20.02 -8.43 -0.94
CA TRP A 148 -19.77 -9.03 0.38
C TRP A 148 -19.09 -8.05 1.33
N ARG A 149 -19.18 -8.34 2.63
CA ARG A 149 -18.44 -7.62 3.67
C ARG A 149 -17.95 -8.54 4.78
N LYS A 150 -16.90 -8.08 5.47
CA LYS A 150 -16.36 -8.66 6.70
C LYS A 150 -15.96 -7.56 7.67
N ASN A 151 -15.87 -7.89 8.93
CA ASN A 151 -15.17 -7.07 9.90
C ASN A 151 -13.95 -7.86 10.39
N LEU A 152 -12.76 -7.23 10.37
CA LEU A 152 -11.49 -7.85 10.71
C LEU A 152 -11.05 -7.56 12.16
N ILE A 153 -11.85 -6.81 12.93
CA ILE A 153 -11.59 -6.64 14.37
C ILE A 153 -11.70 -8.01 15.03
N PRO A 154 -10.73 -8.41 15.87
CA PRO A 154 -10.83 -9.66 16.63
C PRO A 154 -12.08 -9.69 17.50
N GLU A 155 -12.68 -10.87 17.65
CA GLU A 155 -13.85 -11.08 18.50
C GLU A 155 -13.62 -10.55 19.92
N GLY A 156 -14.61 -9.87 20.48
CA GLY A 156 -14.52 -9.19 21.78
C GLY A 156 -13.81 -7.83 21.76
N GLY A 157 -13.23 -7.43 20.61
CA GLY A 157 -12.63 -6.11 20.43
C GLY A 157 -13.58 -5.09 19.80
N LYS A 158 -13.34 -3.81 20.06
CA LYS A 158 -13.98 -2.68 19.34
C LYS A 158 -13.04 -2.05 18.32
N TYR A 159 -11.75 -2.19 18.55
CA TYR A 159 -10.68 -1.64 17.71
C TYR A 159 -9.53 -2.65 17.63
N PHE A 160 -8.69 -2.53 16.64
CA PHE A 160 -7.39 -3.22 16.61
C PHE A 160 -6.57 -2.84 17.85
N ALA A 161 -5.63 -3.70 18.24
CA ALA A 161 -4.65 -3.38 19.28
C ALA A 161 -3.59 -2.40 18.71
N PHE A 162 -4.05 -1.19 18.38
CA PHE A 162 -3.32 -0.16 17.67
C PHE A 162 -3.55 1.19 18.37
N GLN A 163 -2.47 1.93 18.64
CA GLN A 163 -2.56 3.14 19.47
C GLN A 163 -3.29 4.27 18.74
N TRP A 164 -2.96 4.46 17.47
CA TRP A 164 -3.52 5.48 16.60
C TRP A 164 -4.59 4.89 15.66
N THR A 165 -4.86 5.55 14.54
CA THR A 165 -5.82 5.04 13.57
C THR A 165 -5.16 4.00 12.65
N PHE A 166 -5.74 2.82 12.58
CA PHE A 166 -5.28 1.76 11.67
C PHE A 166 -5.51 2.17 10.21
N SER A 167 -4.47 2.14 9.36
CA SER A 167 -4.50 2.74 8.01
C SER A 167 -3.91 1.87 6.90
N THR A 168 -3.56 0.61 7.18
CA THR A 168 -3.07 -0.31 6.14
C THR A 168 -4.07 -0.49 5.01
N SER A 169 -3.62 -0.34 3.77
CA SER A 169 -4.46 -0.53 2.58
C SER A 169 -4.43 -1.97 2.07
N PRO A 170 -5.57 -2.51 1.57
CA PRO A 170 -5.61 -3.81 0.90
C PRO A 170 -4.87 -3.78 -0.43
N ILE A 171 -4.43 -4.97 -0.88
CA ILE A 171 -3.87 -5.16 -2.22
C ILE A 171 -4.48 -6.39 -2.90
N LEU A 172 -4.32 -6.50 -4.22
CA LEU A 172 -4.73 -7.66 -5.01
C LEU A 172 -3.51 -8.42 -5.53
N SER A 173 -3.57 -9.74 -5.46
CA SER A 173 -2.63 -10.67 -6.11
C SER A 173 -3.41 -11.80 -6.76
N GLY A 174 -3.54 -11.79 -8.09
CA GLY A 174 -4.47 -12.66 -8.79
C GLY A 174 -5.90 -12.46 -8.27
N ASP A 175 -6.56 -13.56 -7.91
CA ASP A 175 -7.92 -13.53 -7.35
C ASP A 175 -7.98 -13.26 -5.84
N ASN A 176 -6.83 -13.04 -5.19
CA ASN A 176 -6.75 -12.82 -3.75
C ASN A 176 -6.71 -11.33 -3.39
N LEU A 177 -7.63 -10.92 -2.52
CA LEU A 177 -7.57 -9.67 -1.77
C LEU A 177 -6.78 -9.92 -0.49
N ILE A 178 -5.62 -9.29 -0.37
CA ILE A 178 -4.67 -9.51 0.73
C ILE A 178 -4.69 -8.32 1.69
N MET A 179 -4.76 -8.62 2.98
CA MET A 179 -4.64 -7.68 4.10
C MET A 179 -3.46 -8.06 4.99
N GLN A 180 -2.75 -7.06 5.51
CA GLN A 180 -1.85 -7.23 6.65
C GLN A 180 -2.48 -6.60 7.89
N ILE A 181 -2.40 -7.30 9.03
CA ILE A 181 -2.83 -6.80 10.34
C ILE A 181 -1.63 -6.89 11.27
N LEU A 182 -0.90 -5.79 11.41
CA LEU A 182 0.24 -5.67 12.31
C LEU A 182 -0.15 -4.78 13.48
N GLN A 183 -0.21 -5.36 14.68
CA GLN A 183 -0.76 -4.74 15.88
C GLN A 183 -0.01 -5.20 17.12
N ARG A 184 -0.26 -4.58 18.28
CA ARG A 184 0.29 -5.06 19.55
C ARG A 184 -0.22 -6.46 19.87
N ASP A 185 0.59 -7.18 20.58
CA ASP A 185 0.34 -8.58 20.93
C ASP A 185 -0.51 -8.77 22.20
N VAL A 186 -0.84 -7.64 22.89
CA VAL A 186 -1.72 -7.62 24.06
C VAL A 186 -2.67 -6.41 23.99
N PRO A 187 -3.86 -6.48 24.60
CA PRO A 187 -4.75 -5.34 24.72
C PRO A 187 -4.16 -4.26 25.64
N PHE A 188 -4.52 -3.01 25.37
CA PHE A 188 -4.08 -1.88 26.20
C PHE A 188 -5.11 -0.75 26.18
N HIS A 189 -4.92 0.24 27.07
CA HIS A 189 -5.74 1.44 27.12
C HIS A 189 -4.96 2.64 26.60
N TYR A 190 -5.60 3.42 25.73
CA TYR A 190 -5.04 4.66 25.23
C TYR A 190 -6.16 5.66 24.89
N GLY A 191 -5.99 6.93 25.28
CA GLY A 191 -7.00 7.96 25.04
C GLY A 191 -8.37 7.64 25.65
N GLY A 192 -8.41 6.98 26.81
CA GLY A 192 -9.65 6.58 27.50
C GLY A 192 -10.39 5.40 26.84
N MET A 193 -9.77 4.67 25.93
CA MET A 193 -10.40 3.57 25.19
C MET A 193 -9.56 2.31 25.24
N SER A 194 -10.22 1.15 25.34
CA SER A 194 -9.61 -0.17 25.16
C SER A 194 -9.26 -0.41 23.71
N ARG A 195 -8.06 -0.91 23.46
CA ARG A 195 -7.53 -1.34 22.16
C ARG A 195 -7.30 -2.85 22.19
N GLY A 196 -7.78 -3.55 21.17
CA GLY A 196 -7.79 -5.00 21.13
C GLY A 196 -8.89 -5.63 21.99
N PRO A 197 -9.04 -6.97 21.94
CA PRO A 197 -10.04 -7.71 22.72
C PRO A 197 -9.71 -7.66 24.21
N GLU A 198 -10.66 -7.28 25.02
CA GLU A 198 -10.49 -7.20 26.47
C GLU A 198 -10.23 -8.59 27.07
N GLY A 199 -9.27 -8.69 27.98
CA GLY A 199 -8.88 -9.95 28.63
C GLY A 199 -8.05 -10.89 27.77
N ALA A 200 -7.77 -10.59 26.51
CA ALA A 200 -6.89 -11.40 25.69
C ALA A 200 -5.44 -11.35 26.21
N THR A 201 -4.81 -12.52 26.36
CA THR A 201 -3.40 -12.65 26.79
C THR A 201 -2.42 -12.57 25.62
N LYS A 202 -2.91 -12.78 24.40
CA LYS A 202 -2.14 -12.67 23.16
C LYS A 202 -3.05 -12.30 21.99
N ILE A 203 -2.60 -11.33 21.19
CA ILE A 203 -3.26 -10.89 19.97
C ILE A 203 -2.28 -11.12 18.81
N PRO A 204 -2.64 -11.93 17.79
CA PRO A 204 -1.72 -12.18 16.69
C PRO A 204 -1.64 -10.99 15.74
N SER A 205 -0.46 -10.75 15.19
CA SER A 205 -0.26 -10.07 13.92
C SER A 205 -0.24 -11.12 12.81
N TYR A 206 -0.89 -10.83 11.66
CA TYR A 206 -1.08 -11.81 10.60
C TYR A 206 -1.27 -11.17 9.23
N LEU A 207 -1.11 -12.01 8.21
CA LEU A 207 -1.53 -11.76 6.84
C LEU A 207 -2.76 -12.63 6.56
N VAL A 208 -3.70 -12.11 5.79
CA VAL A 208 -4.89 -12.87 5.39
C VAL A 208 -5.27 -12.52 3.97
N ALA A 209 -5.69 -13.54 3.22
CA ALA A 209 -6.24 -13.37 1.89
C ALA A 209 -7.66 -13.92 1.80
N PHE A 210 -8.47 -13.22 1.02
CA PHE A 210 -9.82 -13.61 0.70
C PHE A 210 -9.95 -13.71 -0.83
N ASP A 211 -10.64 -14.71 -1.31
CA ASP A 211 -11.10 -14.74 -2.69
C ASP A 211 -11.91 -13.46 -2.96
N PHE A 212 -11.46 -12.66 -3.93
CA PHE A 212 -11.99 -11.32 -4.16
C PHE A 212 -13.44 -11.33 -4.63
N ALA A 213 -13.85 -12.39 -5.33
CA ALA A 213 -15.21 -12.52 -5.82
C ALA A 213 -16.21 -12.94 -4.73
N THR A 214 -15.79 -13.78 -3.81
CA THR A 214 -16.71 -14.46 -2.87
C THR A 214 -16.52 -14.03 -1.41
N GLY A 215 -15.40 -13.40 -1.07
CA GLY A 215 -15.03 -13.11 0.30
C GLY A 215 -14.63 -14.34 1.13
N LYS A 216 -14.55 -15.53 0.52
CA LYS A 216 -14.07 -16.73 1.24
C LYS A 216 -12.60 -16.57 1.55
N GLN A 217 -12.21 -16.88 2.80
CA GLN A 217 -10.80 -16.87 3.18
C GLN A 217 -10.03 -17.93 2.38
N SER A 218 -9.03 -17.48 1.61
CA SER A 218 -8.14 -18.35 0.84
C SER A 218 -7.03 -18.89 1.74
N TRP A 219 -6.39 -18.02 2.51
CA TRP A 219 -5.35 -18.38 3.45
C TRP A 219 -5.22 -17.34 4.57
N LYS A 220 -4.58 -17.74 5.67
CA LYS A 220 -4.15 -16.87 6.76
C LYS A 220 -2.81 -17.37 7.26
N ALA A 221 -1.86 -16.47 7.50
CA ALA A 221 -0.53 -16.77 7.99
C ALA A 221 -0.17 -15.82 9.15
N ASP A 222 0.29 -16.37 10.26
CA ASP A 222 0.81 -15.58 11.36
C ASP A 222 2.07 -14.84 10.90
N ARG A 223 2.18 -13.60 11.34
CA ARG A 223 3.36 -12.76 11.07
C ARG A 223 3.82 -12.11 12.38
N PRO A 224 4.45 -12.87 13.28
CA PRO A 224 4.96 -12.34 14.54
C PRO A 224 6.05 -11.29 14.27
N GLY A 225 6.09 -10.24 15.11
CA GLY A 225 7.19 -9.28 15.17
C GLY A 225 8.08 -9.59 16.37
N ASP A 226 9.34 -9.14 16.29
CA ASP A 226 10.29 -9.18 17.41
C ASP A 226 10.29 -7.87 18.22
N ALA A 227 9.51 -6.90 17.80
CA ALA A 227 9.33 -5.61 18.43
C ALA A 227 8.54 -5.70 19.75
N VAL A 228 8.47 -4.58 20.46
CA VAL A 228 7.69 -4.45 21.69
C VAL A 228 6.78 -3.22 21.62
N ALA A 229 5.63 -3.28 22.29
CA ALA A 229 4.67 -2.19 22.43
C ALA A 229 4.27 -1.56 21.08
N GLU A 230 4.32 -0.22 20.95
CA GLU A 230 3.96 0.52 19.73
C GLU A 230 4.83 0.14 18.51
N SER A 231 6.06 -0.36 18.71
CA SER A 231 6.91 -0.80 17.62
C SER A 231 6.41 -2.07 16.91
N LEU A 232 5.45 -2.79 17.48
CA LEU A 232 4.70 -3.85 16.80
C LEU A 232 3.70 -3.32 15.78
N GLU A 233 3.27 -2.07 15.93
CA GLU A 233 2.31 -1.41 15.05
C GLU A 233 2.99 -0.94 13.75
N ALA A 234 2.30 -1.08 12.62
CA ALA A 234 2.78 -0.56 11.35
C ALA A 234 1.64 0.06 10.54
N PHE A 235 1.87 1.27 10.05
CA PHE A 235 0.97 2.00 9.14
C PHE A 235 1.22 1.64 7.68
N THR A 236 2.20 0.77 7.44
CA THR A 236 2.61 0.33 6.12
C THR A 236 1.50 -0.44 5.42
N SER A 237 1.51 -0.40 4.10
CA SER A 237 0.74 -1.33 3.27
C SER A 237 1.68 -2.36 2.65
N PRO A 238 1.24 -3.61 2.46
CA PRO A 238 2.05 -4.60 1.77
C PRO A 238 2.20 -4.22 0.29
N VAL A 239 3.26 -4.70 -0.34
CA VAL A 239 3.50 -4.48 -1.78
C VAL A 239 3.86 -5.79 -2.47
N LEU A 240 3.55 -5.90 -3.75
CA LEU A 240 4.00 -7.00 -4.60
C LEU A 240 5.20 -6.54 -5.41
N SER A 241 6.20 -7.39 -5.51
CA SER A 241 7.33 -7.18 -6.40
C SER A 241 7.94 -8.50 -6.86
N ARG A 242 8.59 -8.46 -8.01
CA ARG A 242 9.35 -9.61 -8.51
C ARG A 242 10.80 -9.53 -8.06
N THR A 243 11.42 -10.70 -7.93
CA THR A 243 12.83 -10.82 -7.52
C THR A 243 13.84 -10.39 -8.59
N ALA A 244 13.36 -9.97 -9.76
CA ALA A 244 14.13 -9.36 -10.83
C ALA A 244 13.21 -8.53 -11.74
N ASP A 245 13.70 -7.46 -12.36
CA ASP A 245 12.91 -6.56 -13.21
C ASP A 245 12.43 -7.23 -14.50
N ASP A 246 13.18 -8.20 -15.01
CA ASP A 246 12.87 -8.98 -16.21
C ASP A 246 12.06 -10.27 -15.90
N GLY A 247 11.61 -10.46 -14.66
CA GLY A 247 10.86 -11.64 -14.23
C GLY A 247 11.15 -12.06 -12.80
N GLY A 248 11.36 -13.37 -12.59
CA GLY A 248 11.58 -13.93 -11.25
C GLY A 248 10.29 -14.13 -10.44
N ASP A 249 10.44 -14.64 -9.22
CA ASP A 249 9.32 -14.99 -8.34
C ASP A 249 8.61 -13.75 -7.83
N LEU A 250 7.28 -13.76 -7.87
CA LEU A 250 6.45 -12.73 -7.27
C LEU A 250 6.43 -12.92 -5.76
N GLN A 251 6.74 -11.87 -5.03
CA GLN A 251 6.73 -11.87 -3.56
C GLN A 251 5.83 -10.77 -3.00
N LEU A 252 5.23 -11.06 -1.87
CA LEU A 252 4.51 -10.12 -1.02
C LEU A 252 5.48 -9.59 0.05
N LEU A 253 5.80 -8.31 -0.01
CA LEU A 253 6.70 -7.66 0.94
C LEU A 253 5.90 -6.99 2.05
N VAL A 254 6.31 -7.23 3.29
CA VAL A 254 5.68 -6.71 4.50
C VAL A 254 6.73 -6.12 5.43
N ALA A 255 6.58 -4.87 5.79
CA ALA A 255 7.47 -4.17 6.73
C ALA A 255 6.72 -3.75 7.99
N GLY A 256 7.28 -4.02 9.16
CA GLY A 256 6.73 -3.64 10.48
C GLY A 256 7.10 -4.65 11.56
N GLY A 257 6.88 -4.29 12.81
CA GLY A 257 7.27 -5.15 13.95
C GLY A 257 8.77 -5.46 13.95
N ASP A 258 9.59 -4.45 13.59
CA ASP A 258 11.05 -4.49 13.49
C ASP A 258 11.61 -5.48 12.46
N ALA A 259 10.83 -5.87 11.46
CA ALA A 259 11.29 -6.75 10.38
C ALA A 259 10.71 -6.37 9.00
N LEU A 260 11.51 -6.61 7.96
CA LEU A 260 11.08 -6.70 6.57
C LEU A 260 11.02 -8.19 6.19
N THR A 261 9.91 -8.62 5.62
CA THR A 261 9.68 -10.02 5.26
C THR A 261 9.16 -10.15 3.84
N GLY A 262 9.59 -11.21 3.15
CA GLY A 262 9.04 -11.63 1.86
C GLY A 262 8.20 -12.89 2.03
N HIS A 263 7.04 -12.91 1.40
CA HIS A 263 6.09 -14.02 1.48
C HIS A 263 5.65 -14.47 0.09
N ASP A 264 5.24 -15.72 -0.02
CA ASP A 264 4.51 -16.24 -1.17
C ASP A 264 3.07 -15.67 -1.15
N PRO A 265 2.67 -14.84 -2.12
CA PRO A 265 1.34 -14.23 -2.13
C PRO A 265 0.20 -15.23 -2.33
N THR A 266 0.49 -16.46 -2.77
CA THR A 266 -0.53 -17.50 -3.03
C THR A 266 -1.00 -18.22 -1.77
N ASN A 267 -0.17 -18.24 -0.72
CA ASN A 267 -0.44 -19.00 0.51
C ASN A 267 0.01 -18.31 1.80
N GLY A 268 0.69 -17.15 1.71
CA GLY A 268 1.17 -16.35 2.85
C GLY A 268 2.44 -16.89 3.50
N LYS A 269 3.04 -17.98 2.99
CA LYS A 269 4.25 -18.58 3.55
C LYS A 269 5.40 -17.57 3.55
N GLU A 270 6.04 -17.36 4.70
CA GLU A 270 7.25 -16.56 4.81
C GLU A 270 8.41 -17.27 4.09
N LEU A 271 9.00 -16.57 3.12
CA LEU A 271 10.14 -17.04 2.32
C LEU A 271 11.46 -16.63 2.96
N TRP A 272 11.50 -15.41 3.45
CA TRP A 272 12.65 -14.86 4.14
C TRP A 272 12.23 -13.76 5.11
N ARG A 273 13.11 -13.49 6.10
CA ARG A 273 12.97 -12.42 7.09
C ARG A 273 14.30 -11.74 7.27
N TRP A 274 14.27 -10.43 7.22
CA TRP A 274 15.36 -9.59 7.67
C TRP A 274 14.85 -8.68 8.81
N GLY A 275 15.62 -8.57 9.85
CA GLY A 275 15.44 -7.68 11.00
C GLY A 275 16.73 -7.67 11.79
N THR A 276 17.05 -6.65 12.52
CA THR A 276 16.15 -5.57 12.91
C THR A 276 16.81 -4.22 12.71
N TRP A 277 16.00 -3.19 12.47
CA TRP A 277 16.45 -1.79 12.58
C TRP A 277 16.39 -1.25 14.01
N ASN A 278 15.84 -2.01 14.97
CA ASN A 278 15.60 -1.64 16.36
C ASN A 278 16.21 -2.67 17.35
N PRO A 279 17.55 -2.85 17.35
CA PRO A 279 18.20 -3.89 18.15
C PRO A 279 18.04 -3.69 19.67
N THR A 280 17.77 -2.47 20.11
CA THR A 280 17.55 -2.13 21.52
C THR A 280 16.10 -2.23 21.96
N LYS A 281 15.21 -2.65 21.07
CA LYS A 281 13.77 -2.84 21.32
C LYS A 281 13.08 -1.60 21.92
N ILE A 282 13.32 -0.43 21.29
CA ILE A 282 12.63 0.81 21.64
C ILE A 282 11.14 0.64 21.35
N GLY A 283 10.29 0.81 22.34
CA GLY A 283 8.87 0.47 22.26
C GLY A 283 7.95 1.50 21.58
N HIS A 284 8.48 2.56 20.98
CA HIS A 284 7.71 3.62 20.29
C HIS A 284 8.20 3.90 18.86
N TRP A 285 8.84 2.91 18.24
CA TRP A 285 9.35 2.96 16.86
C TRP A 285 8.42 2.27 15.86
N ARG A 286 7.16 2.68 15.84
CA ARG A 286 6.21 2.24 14.82
C ARG A 286 6.68 2.60 13.42
N LEU A 287 6.41 1.75 12.44
CA LEU A 287 6.80 1.97 11.07
C LEU A 287 5.68 2.65 10.26
N VAL A 288 6.01 3.71 9.53
CA VAL A 288 5.07 4.44 8.67
C VAL A 288 5.31 4.18 7.18
N PRO A 289 6.55 4.31 6.64
CA PRO A 289 6.79 4.08 5.21
C PRO A 289 6.56 2.62 4.82
N SER A 290 5.76 2.40 3.78
CA SER A 290 5.64 1.08 3.16
C SER A 290 6.96 0.65 2.53
N PRO A 291 7.24 -0.65 2.38
CA PRO A 291 8.38 -1.10 1.61
C PRO A 291 8.23 -0.70 0.14
N VAL A 292 9.34 -0.57 -0.55
CA VAL A 292 9.40 -0.42 -2.01
C VAL A 292 10.45 -1.38 -2.55
N ALA A 293 10.25 -1.90 -3.76
CA ALA A 293 11.23 -2.81 -4.34
C ALA A 293 11.42 -2.57 -5.85
N GLY A 294 12.57 -2.98 -6.34
CA GLY A 294 12.98 -3.00 -7.74
C GLY A 294 14.39 -3.53 -7.87
N SER A 295 14.78 -4.00 -9.05
CA SER A 295 16.06 -4.65 -9.34
C SER A 295 16.42 -5.79 -8.37
N GLY A 296 15.41 -6.51 -7.85
CA GLY A 296 15.60 -7.60 -6.89
C GLY A 296 15.96 -7.15 -5.47
N VAL A 297 15.86 -5.87 -5.18
CA VAL A 297 16.17 -5.25 -3.88
C VAL A 297 14.90 -4.69 -3.26
N ALA A 298 14.67 -4.99 -1.99
CA ALA A 298 13.61 -4.39 -1.18
C ALA A 298 14.18 -3.37 -0.20
N LEU A 299 13.61 -2.15 -0.17
CA LEU A 299 13.96 -1.12 0.79
C LEU A 299 12.99 -1.08 1.97
N ALA A 300 13.55 -0.91 3.18
CA ALA A 300 12.82 -0.49 4.37
C ALA A 300 13.40 0.82 4.91
N CYS A 301 12.52 1.79 5.18
CA CYS A 301 12.85 3.03 5.86
C CYS A 301 12.41 2.89 7.32
N ALA A 302 13.35 2.88 8.23
CA ALA A 302 13.06 2.79 9.66
C ALA A 302 12.83 4.18 10.27
N PRO A 303 12.12 4.27 11.43
CA PRO A 303 11.76 5.54 12.04
C PRO A 303 12.93 6.27 12.69
N LYS A 304 12.70 7.54 13.08
CA LYS A 304 13.60 8.35 13.91
C LYS A 304 14.99 8.54 13.30
N LYS A 305 15.05 8.90 12.01
CA LYS A 305 16.30 9.15 11.28
C LYS A 305 17.22 7.92 11.19
N SER A 306 16.64 6.75 11.33
CA SER A 306 17.38 5.51 11.08
C SER A 306 17.81 5.42 9.63
N PRO A 307 18.85 4.66 9.31
CA PRO A 307 19.23 4.39 7.94
C PRO A 307 18.09 3.79 7.12
N VAL A 308 18.19 3.95 5.81
CA VAL A 308 17.48 3.11 4.85
C VAL A 308 18.22 1.78 4.75
N TYR A 309 17.49 0.68 4.75
CA TYR A 309 18.03 -0.67 4.66
C TYR A 309 17.60 -1.33 3.35
N ALA A 310 18.55 -1.91 2.64
CA ALA A 310 18.31 -2.64 1.39
C ALA A 310 18.57 -4.13 1.59
N VAL A 311 17.60 -4.93 1.22
CA VAL A 311 17.59 -6.38 1.41
C VAL A 311 17.45 -7.08 0.06
N ASP A 312 18.30 -8.06 -0.20
CA ASP A 312 18.20 -8.94 -1.36
C ASP A 312 16.93 -9.80 -1.25
N MET A 313 16.05 -9.69 -2.24
CA MET A 313 14.75 -10.36 -2.21
C MET A 313 14.82 -11.88 -2.40
N LYS A 314 15.91 -12.41 -2.97
CA LYS A 314 16.09 -13.87 -3.14
C LYS A 314 16.56 -14.54 -1.85
N THR A 315 17.39 -13.85 -1.08
CA THR A 315 18.09 -14.45 0.07
C THR A 315 17.63 -13.91 1.42
N GLY A 316 16.95 -12.75 1.46
CA GLY A 316 16.60 -12.04 2.68
C GLY A 316 17.82 -11.43 3.40
N LYS A 317 18.98 -11.32 2.75
CA LYS A 317 20.19 -10.78 3.35
C LYS A 317 20.28 -9.27 3.14
N LEU A 318 20.77 -8.57 4.16
CA LEU A 318 21.09 -7.15 4.03
C LEU A 318 22.20 -6.98 2.99
N LEU A 319 21.96 -6.15 1.99
CA LEU A 319 22.96 -5.72 1.00
C LEU A 319 23.75 -4.53 1.54
N TRP A 320 23.03 -3.49 1.93
CA TRP A 320 23.60 -2.27 2.46
C TRP A 320 22.59 -1.53 3.36
N LYS A 321 23.12 -0.58 4.11
CA LYS A 321 22.34 0.47 4.79
C LYS A 321 22.94 1.83 4.45
N SER A 322 22.12 2.88 4.40
CA SER A 322 22.63 4.22 4.16
C SER A 322 23.57 4.65 5.29
N GLU A 323 24.74 5.20 4.92
CA GLU A 323 25.69 5.78 5.89
C GLU A 323 25.43 7.26 6.11
N ASP A 324 24.90 7.95 5.09
CA ASP A 324 24.52 9.36 5.19
C ASP A 324 23.21 9.47 5.99
N PRO A 325 23.22 10.14 7.16
CA PRO A 325 22.03 10.29 8.00
C PRO A 325 20.91 11.09 7.34
N GLU A 326 21.21 11.84 6.27
CA GLU A 326 20.18 12.55 5.49
C GLU A 326 19.49 11.63 4.49
N VAL A 327 20.02 10.46 4.21
CA VAL A 327 19.34 9.39 3.45
C VAL A 327 18.52 8.56 4.42
N SER A 328 17.39 9.09 4.82
CA SER A 328 16.42 8.46 5.74
C SER A 328 15.00 8.90 5.39
N SER A 329 13.99 8.20 5.87
CA SER A 329 12.60 8.65 5.80
C SER A 329 11.78 8.09 6.96
N ASP A 330 11.22 8.97 7.79
CA ASP A 330 10.37 8.58 8.92
C ASP A 330 8.90 8.32 8.49
N VAL A 331 8.45 9.00 7.44
CA VAL A 331 7.02 8.94 7.02
C VAL A 331 6.81 8.75 5.52
N CYS A 332 7.74 9.19 4.69
CA CYS A 332 7.57 9.14 3.23
C CYS A 332 7.96 7.76 2.69
N THR A 333 7.04 7.10 2.00
CA THR A 333 7.38 5.88 1.26
C THR A 333 8.24 6.23 0.04
N PRO A 334 9.40 5.60 -0.16
CA PRO A 334 10.25 5.82 -1.33
C PRO A 334 9.55 5.45 -2.65
N LEU A 335 10.13 5.90 -3.76
CA LEU A 335 9.76 5.49 -5.11
C LEU A 335 10.84 4.60 -5.70
N TYR A 336 10.47 3.71 -6.63
CA TYR A 336 11.39 3.05 -7.54
C TYR A 336 11.01 3.39 -8.98
N HIS A 337 11.92 3.98 -9.72
CA HIS A 337 11.71 4.41 -11.10
C HIS A 337 13.01 4.37 -11.89
N ASP A 338 12.93 3.85 -13.10
CA ASP A 338 14.06 3.79 -14.04
C ASP A 338 15.35 3.24 -13.40
N GLY A 339 15.23 2.07 -12.78
CA GLY A 339 16.35 1.37 -12.16
C GLY A 339 16.91 1.99 -10.87
N HIS A 340 16.25 3.01 -10.29
CA HIS A 340 16.77 3.73 -9.12
C HIS A 340 15.70 3.91 -8.04
N PHE A 341 16.16 3.97 -6.78
CA PHE A 341 15.32 4.39 -5.67
C PHE A 341 15.41 5.90 -5.44
N TYR A 342 14.27 6.49 -5.11
CA TYR A 342 14.17 7.91 -4.72
C TYR A 342 13.64 8.00 -3.30
N VAL A 343 14.48 8.48 -2.39
CA VAL A 343 14.18 8.61 -0.96
C VAL A 343 14.04 10.08 -0.60
N LEU A 344 12.86 10.47 -0.12
CA LEU A 344 12.60 11.82 0.37
C LEU A 344 12.88 11.88 1.87
N ASN A 345 13.87 12.70 2.26
CA ASN A 345 14.05 13.09 3.64
C ASN A 345 13.01 14.14 4.02
N GLY A 346 11.98 13.71 4.75
CA GLY A 346 10.87 14.58 5.16
C GLY A 346 11.07 15.28 6.52
N GLU A 347 12.04 14.86 7.34
CA GLU A 347 12.20 15.33 8.72
C GLU A 347 13.05 16.59 8.88
N TYR A 348 13.98 16.83 7.97
CA TYR A 348 14.91 17.93 8.07
C TYR A 348 14.33 19.24 7.52
N LYS A 349 14.89 20.38 7.96
CA LYS A 349 14.52 21.69 7.42
C LYS A 349 14.76 21.75 5.90
N ASP A 350 15.90 21.20 5.49
CA ASP A 350 16.27 21.13 4.07
C ASP A 350 15.79 19.79 3.52
N LYS A 351 14.63 19.81 2.87
CA LYS A 351 14.05 18.65 2.22
C LYS A 351 14.96 18.21 1.07
N ARG A 352 15.38 16.94 1.07
CA ARG A 352 16.22 16.36 0.04
C ARG A 352 15.62 15.10 -0.52
N ILE A 353 15.69 14.95 -1.84
CA ILE A 353 15.43 13.68 -2.54
C ILE A 353 16.77 13.10 -2.93
N SER A 354 17.06 11.89 -2.47
CA SER A 354 18.26 11.15 -2.85
C SER A 354 17.91 10.11 -3.91
N CYS A 355 18.64 10.12 -5.03
CA CYS A 355 18.60 9.08 -6.05
C CYS A 355 19.67 8.04 -5.71
N ILE A 356 19.28 6.75 -5.63
CA ILE A 356 20.12 5.69 -5.07
C ILE A 356 20.18 4.51 -6.02
N GLU A 357 21.40 4.03 -6.32
CA GLU A 357 21.64 2.79 -7.05
C GLU A 357 21.27 1.59 -6.18
N PRO A 358 20.36 0.67 -6.64
CA PRO A 358 19.77 -0.37 -5.80
C PRO A 358 20.76 -1.35 -5.18
N MET A 359 21.76 -1.82 -5.94
CA MET A 359 22.63 -2.90 -5.48
C MET A 359 23.74 -2.42 -4.54
N SER A 360 24.24 -1.20 -4.72
CA SER A 360 25.38 -0.67 -3.95
C SER A 360 24.98 0.34 -2.87
N GLY A 361 23.77 0.94 -2.96
CA GLY A 361 23.38 2.05 -2.10
C GLY A 361 24.05 3.39 -2.40
N LYS A 362 24.77 3.48 -3.53
CA LYS A 362 25.45 4.72 -3.95
C LYS A 362 24.41 5.79 -4.25
N VAL A 363 24.57 6.96 -3.63
CA VAL A 363 23.81 8.17 -3.96
C VAL A 363 24.42 8.79 -5.23
N LEU A 364 23.56 9.13 -6.21
CA LEU A 364 23.94 9.61 -7.54
C LEU A 364 23.84 11.15 -7.65
#